data_e1cfe8a7b4a787356cc52a3a3901fe98
#
_entry.id   e1cfe8a7b4a787356cc52a3a3901fe98
#
_cell.length_a   1.000
_cell.length_b   1.000
_cell.length_c   1.000
_cell.angle_alpha   90.00
_cell.angle_beta   90.00
_cell.angle_gamma   90.00
#
_symmetry.space_group_name_H-M   'P 1'
#
loop_
_entity.id
_entity.type
_entity.pdbx_description
1 polymer ?
#
loop_
_entity_poly.entity_id
_entity_poly.type
_entity_poly.pdbx_seq_one_letter_code
_entity_poly.pdbx_strand_id
1 'polypeptide(L)'
;MRVLIVDNYDSFVYNLAQYVGERVDQVVVKRNDEISVDKVRELKPDKIILSPGPGTPSNSRHFGCCTSIIRSLGNDVPTLGVCLGHQGIVHAFGGRIVRARNLRHGKTSPIKHDGKGIFRSIQNPFDATRYHSLVAERRSLPDVLTITAESVDEHEIMGVRHRELPIEGVQFHPESILTAPGHRLIENFLEA
;
A
#
# COMPACT_ATOMS: atom_id res chain seq x y z
N MET A 1 17.98 -7.49 6.67
CA MET A 1 16.70 -7.49 5.91
C MET A 1 16.85 -6.62 4.67
N ARG A 2 16.40 -7.12 3.50
CA ARG A 2 16.36 -6.37 2.24
C ARG A 2 14.92 -6.07 1.87
N VAL A 3 14.60 -4.81 1.65
CA VAL A 3 13.27 -4.37 1.23
C VAL A 3 13.33 -3.81 -0.19
N LEU A 4 12.46 -4.31 -1.08
CA LEU A 4 12.26 -3.75 -2.40
C LEU A 4 11.08 -2.77 -2.35
N ILE A 5 11.30 -1.55 -2.81
CA ILE A 5 10.23 -0.58 -3.09
C ILE A 5 10.08 -0.48 -4.59
N VAL A 6 8.90 -0.86 -5.10
CA VAL A 6 8.56 -0.67 -6.51
C VAL A 6 7.92 0.71 -6.66
N ASP A 7 8.65 1.59 -7.33
CA ASP A 7 8.27 2.99 -7.52
C ASP A 7 7.29 3.14 -8.70
N ASN A 8 6.08 3.57 -8.42
CA ASN A 8 5.05 3.89 -9.39
C ASN A 8 5.11 5.36 -9.85
N TYR A 9 6.32 5.92 -9.98
CA TYR A 9 6.56 7.32 -10.35
C TYR A 9 5.98 8.30 -9.32
N ASP A 10 6.16 7.96 -8.05
CA ASP A 10 5.71 8.77 -6.94
C ASP A 10 6.73 9.84 -6.53
N SER A 11 6.26 11.08 -6.34
CA SER A 11 7.12 12.20 -5.92
C SER A 11 7.69 12.04 -4.51
N PHE A 12 7.08 11.22 -3.68
CA PHE A 12 7.45 11.02 -2.28
C PHE A 12 8.02 9.64 -1.97
N VAL A 13 8.32 8.83 -2.99
CA VAL A 13 8.85 7.46 -2.80
C VAL A 13 10.10 7.42 -1.91
N TYR A 14 10.95 8.44 -1.96
CA TYR A 14 12.15 8.50 -1.14
C TYR A 14 11.87 8.82 0.34
N ASN A 15 10.74 9.46 0.69
CA ASN A 15 10.31 9.56 2.08
C ASN A 15 9.96 8.17 2.63
N LEU A 16 9.24 7.36 1.84
CA LEU A 16 8.94 5.97 2.18
C LEU A 16 10.24 5.15 2.30
N ALA A 17 11.17 5.31 1.35
CA ALA A 17 12.47 4.65 1.39
C ALA A 17 13.29 5.04 2.63
N GLN A 18 13.22 6.30 3.07
CA GLN A 18 13.87 6.77 4.28
C GLN A 18 13.30 6.09 5.53
N TYR A 19 11.97 6.05 5.70
CA TYR A 19 11.32 5.39 6.84
C TYR A 19 11.71 3.91 6.94
N VAL A 20 11.75 3.22 5.79
CA VAL A 20 12.20 1.83 5.71
C VAL A 20 13.70 1.72 6.05
N GLY A 21 14.54 2.61 5.48
CA GLY A 21 15.99 2.61 5.64
C GLY A 21 16.47 2.83 7.07
N GLU A 22 15.66 3.44 7.93
CA GLU A 22 15.95 3.58 9.36
C GLU A 22 15.91 2.24 10.13
N ARG A 23 15.34 1.20 9.52
CA ARG A 23 15.01 -0.08 10.20
C ARG A 23 15.62 -1.32 9.54
N VAL A 24 16.17 -1.19 8.32
CA VAL A 24 16.65 -2.33 7.55
C VAL A 24 18.05 -2.10 6.98
N ASP A 25 18.76 -3.19 6.69
CA ASP A 25 20.13 -3.12 6.19
C ASP A 25 20.20 -2.63 4.74
N GLN A 26 19.18 -2.92 3.93
CA GLN A 26 19.17 -2.62 2.51
C GLN A 26 17.78 -2.25 1.99
N VAL A 27 17.69 -1.07 1.40
CA VAL A 27 16.52 -0.63 0.62
C VAL A 27 16.91 -0.56 -0.85
N VAL A 28 16.12 -1.22 -1.70
CA VAL A 28 16.28 -1.17 -3.16
C VAL A 28 15.05 -0.50 -3.73
N VAL A 29 15.22 0.61 -4.43
CA VAL A 29 14.13 1.30 -5.14
C VAL A 29 14.28 1.03 -6.64
N LYS A 30 13.22 0.53 -7.28
CA LYS A 30 13.17 0.29 -8.73
C LYS A 30 11.83 0.75 -9.28
N ARG A 31 11.83 1.41 -10.43
CA ARG A 31 10.61 1.79 -11.13
C ARG A 31 9.84 0.58 -11.64
N ASN A 32 8.54 0.69 -11.69
CA ASN A 32 7.63 -0.39 -12.04
C ASN A 32 7.78 -0.91 -13.48
N ASP A 33 8.39 -0.15 -14.36
CA ASP A 33 8.71 -0.47 -15.75
C ASP A 33 10.21 -0.83 -15.99
N GLU A 34 11.05 -0.65 -14.96
CA GLU A 34 12.49 -0.98 -15.02
C GLU A 34 12.81 -2.34 -14.39
N ILE A 35 11.84 -2.98 -13.76
CA ILE A 35 12.02 -4.27 -13.10
C ILE A 35 10.98 -5.30 -13.59
N SER A 36 11.37 -6.55 -13.70
CA SER A 36 10.49 -7.69 -14.01
C SER A 36 10.33 -8.59 -12.79
N VAL A 37 9.31 -9.46 -12.79
CA VAL A 37 9.11 -10.46 -11.73
C VAL A 37 10.35 -11.34 -11.53
N ASP A 38 11.02 -11.73 -12.62
CA ASP A 38 12.23 -12.55 -12.53
C ASP A 38 13.39 -11.81 -11.87
N LYS A 39 13.57 -10.53 -12.19
CA LYS A 39 14.55 -9.69 -11.49
C LYS A 39 14.22 -9.50 -10.01
N VAL A 40 12.95 -9.43 -9.66
CA VAL A 40 12.54 -9.39 -8.24
C VAL A 40 12.90 -10.71 -7.55
N ARG A 41 12.69 -11.87 -8.20
CA ARG A 41 13.11 -13.17 -7.67
C ARG A 41 14.63 -13.27 -7.48
N GLU A 42 15.40 -12.76 -8.43
CA GLU A 42 16.87 -12.70 -8.33
C GLU A 42 17.36 -11.81 -7.17
N LEU A 43 16.67 -10.70 -6.93
CA LEU A 43 16.96 -9.78 -5.81
C LEU A 43 16.70 -10.43 -4.45
N LYS A 44 15.81 -11.43 -4.38
CA LYS A 44 15.40 -12.11 -3.14
C LYS A 44 15.08 -11.12 -2.01
N PRO A 45 14.12 -10.20 -2.20
CA PRO A 45 13.74 -9.29 -1.14
C PRO A 45 13.03 -10.05 -0.01
N ASP A 46 13.28 -9.66 1.22
CA ASP A 46 12.54 -10.16 2.38
C ASP A 46 11.13 -9.57 2.44
N LYS A 47 10.95 -8.35 1.91
CA LYS A 47 9.66 -7.66 1.83
C LYS A 47 9.57 -6.78 0.58
N ILE A 48 8.33 -6.54 0.13
CA ILE A 48 8.04 -5.67 -1.02
C ILE A 48 7.07 -4.57 -0.58
N ILE A 49 7.36 -3.33 -1.00
CA ILE A 49 6.43 -2.21 -0.89
C ILE A 49 6.11 -1.70 -2.29
N LEU A 50 4.82 -1.62 -2.63
CA LEU A 50 4.33 -1.01 -3.85
C LEU A 50 3.95 0.42 -3.53
N SER A 51 4.66 1.39 -4.11
CA SER A 51 4.54 2.80 -3.76
C SER A 51 3.22 3.42 -4.21
N PRO A 52 2.89 4.61 -3.69
CA PRO A 52 1.94 5.51 -4.35
C PRO A 52 2.35 5.80 -5.80
N GLY A 53 1.50 6.49 -6.53
CA GLY A 53 1.79 6.95 -7.88
C GLY A 53 0.55 7.52 -8.57
N PRO A 54 0.71 8.12 -9.75
CA PRO A 54 -0.39 8.68 -10.52
C PRO A 54 -1.20 7.61 -11.25
N GLY A 55 -2.44 7.94 -11.58
CA GLY A 55 -3.29 7.14 -12.48
C GLY A 55 -4.08 6.04 -11.80
N THR A 56 -4.13 4.85 -12.42
CA THR A 56 -4.97 3.73 -12.00
C THR A 56 -4.24 2.40 -12.20
N PRO A 57 -4.47 1.39 -11.34
CA PRO A 57 -3.82 0.08 -11.46
C PRO A 57 -4.31 -0.73 -12.67
N SER A 58 -5.46 -0.39 -13.25
CA SER A 58 -5.96 -1.04 -14.48
C SER A 58 -5.18 -0.67 -15.74
N ASN A 59 -4.36 0.39 -15.69
CA ASN A 59 -3.52 0.81 -16.80
C ASN A 59 -2.07 0.36 -16.55
N SER A 60 -1.57 -0.54 -17.38
CA SER A 60 -0.21 -1.09 -17.29
C SER A 60 0.89 -0.03 -17.40
N ARG A 61 0.62 1.11 -18.04
CA ARG A 61 1.58 2.24 -18.09
C ARG A 61 1.74 2.92 -16.74
N HIS A 62 0.73 2.85 -15.86
CA HIS A 62 0.78 3.44 -14.53
C HIS A 62 1.30 2.46 -13.48
N PHE A 63 0.98 1.15 -13.63
CA PHE A 63 1.23 0.16 -12.60
C PHE A 63 2.28 -0.91 -13.00
N GLY A 64 2.77 -0.88 -14.24
CA GLY A 64 3.86 -1.70 -14.75
C GLY A 64 3.77 -3.18 -14.36
N CYS A 65 4.83 -3.71 -13.79
CA CYS A 65 4.92 -5.11 -13.34
C CYS A 65 4.23 -5.40 -11.98
N CYS A 66 3.69 -4.40 -11.28
CA CYS A 66 3.19 -4.57 -9.90
C CYS A 66 2.07 -5.62 -9.80
N THR A 67 1.13 -5.65 -10.77
CA THR A 67 0.09 -6.70 -10.77
C THR A 67 0.69 -8.10 -10.85
N SER A 68 1.72 -8.29 -11.66
CA SER A 68 2.42 -9.57 -11.80
C SER A 68 3.20 -9.93 -10.53
N ILE A 69 3.81 -8.94 -9.87
CA ILE A 69 4.49 -9.11 -8.57
C ILE A 69 3.48 -9.59 -7.52
N ILE A 70 2.35 -8.92 -7.36
CA ILE A 70 1.30 -9.31 -6.40
C ILE A 70 0.87 -10.76 -6.61
N ARG A 71 0.58 -11.14 -7.86
CA ARG A 71 0.07 -12.48 -8.19
C ARG A 71 1.12 -13.59 -8.10
N SER A 72 2.38 -13.28 -8.42
CA SER A 72 3.43 -14.30 -8.55
C SER A 72 4.32 -14.43 -7.32
N LEU A 73 4.42 -13.39 -6.49
CA LEU A 73 5.32 -13.33 -5.34
C LEU A 73 4.60 -13.05 -4.01
N GLY A 74 3.38 -12.55 -4.04
CA GLY A 74 2.63 -12.21 -2.82
C GLY A 74 2.31 -13.40 -1.93
N ASN A 75 2.45 -14.64 -2.43
CA ASN A 75 2.33 -15.86 -1.63
C ASN A 75 3.56 -16.08 -0.74
N ASP A 76 4.73 -15.68 -1.21
CA ASP A 76 6.02 -16.02 -0.59
C ASP A 76 6.67 -14.80 0.08
N VAL A 77 6.39 -13.60 -0.40
CA VAL A 77 7.05 -12.36 0.05
C VAL A 77 6.01 -11.39 0.60
N PRO A 78 6.09 -11.02 1.90
CA PRO A 78 5.21 -10.03 2.49
C PRO A 78 5.20 -8.74 1.68
N THR A 79 3.99 -8.29 1.31
CA THR A 79 3.81 -7.16 0.39
C THR A 79 2.87 -6.12 1.00
N LEU A 80 3.32 -4.86 1.04
CA LEU A 80 2.52 -3.70 1.43
C LEU A 80 2.24 -2.82 0.20
N GLY A 81 0.98 -2.53 -0.07
CA GLY A 81 0.59 -1.53 -1.07
C GLY A 81 0.22 -0.20 -0.42
N VAL A 82 0.78 0.90 -0.91
CA VAL A 82 0.45 2.26 -0.45
C VAL A 82 -0.25 3.04 -1.58
N CYS A 83 -1.40 3.60 -1.31
CA CYS A 83 -2.23 4.41 -2.21
C CYS A 83 -2.50 3.69 -3.54
N LEU A 84 -1.78 3.98 -4.63
CA LEU A 84 -1.89 3.24 -5.89
C LEU A 84 -1.54 1.76 -5.70
N GLY A 85 -0.56 1.44 -4.87
CA GLY A 85 -0.21 0.06 -4.52
C GLY A 85 -1.35 -0.69 -3.83
N HIS A 86 -2.07 -0.04 -2.91
CA HIS A 86 -3.28 -0.57 -2.29
C HIS A 86 -4.38 -0.84 -3.31
N GLN A 87 -4.64 0.13 -4.19
CA GLN A 87 -5.62 -0.03 -5.29
C GLN A 87 -5.21 -1.18 -6.21
N GLY A 88 -3.92 -1.34 -6.45
CA GLY A 88 -3.35 -2.44 -7.21
C GLY A 88 -3.60 -3.80 -6.59
N ILE A 89 -3.49 -3.92 -5.26
CA ILE A 89 -3.84 -5.15 -4.55
C ILE A 89 -5.33 -5.49 -4.77
N VAL A 90 -6.23 -4.53 -4.53
CA VAL A 90 -7.66 -4.75 -4.76
C VAL A 90 -7.94 -5.16 -6.20
N HIS A 91 -7.35 -4.46 -7.18
CA HIS A 91 -7.51 -4.76 -8.59
C HIS A 91 -6.94 -6.14 -8.99
N ALA A 92 -5.78 -6.52 -8.46
CA ALA A 92 -5.13 -7.80 -8.76
C ALA A 92 -5.98 -9.00 -8.33
N PHE A 93 -6.78 -8.87 -7.27
CA PHE A 93 -7.72 -9.90 -6.81
C PHE A 93 -9.13 -9.76 -7.39
N GLY A 94 -9.36 -8.83 -8.34
CA GLY A 94 -10.62 -8.72 -9.09
C GLY A 94 -11.60 -7.66 -8.58
N GLY A 95 -11.22 -6.86 -7.58
CA GLY A 95 -12.01 -5.71 -7.13
C GLY A 95 -11.92 -4.52 -8.09
N ARG A 96 -12.92 -3.64 -8.02
CA ARG A 96 -12.97 -2.43 -8.85
C ARG A 96 -12.47 -1.21 -8.10
N ILE A 97 -11.79 -0.33 -8.84
CA ILE A 97 -11.35 0.97 -8.38
C ILE A 97 -12.24 2.02 -9.06
N VAL A 98 -12.85 2.87 -8.26
CA VAL A 98 -13.83 3.88 -8.70
C VAL A 98 -13.45 5.27 -8.20
N ARG A 99 -14.09 6.30 -8.73
CA ARG A 99 -13.91 7.66 -8.22
C ARG A 99 -14.45 7.78 -6.79
N ALA A 100 -13.66 8.40 -5.92
CA ALA A 100 -14.09 8.81 -4.59
C ALA A 100 -15.26 9.80 -4.68
N ARG A 101 -16.11 9.83 -3.67
CA ARG A 101 -17.21 10.79 -3.62
C ARG A 101 -16.70 12.22 -3.56
N ASN A 102 -15.65 12.45 -2.79
CA ASN A 102 -15.00 13.74 -2.65
C ASN A 102 -13.51 13.63 -2.99
N LEU A 103 -13.03 14.60 -3.73
CA LEU A 103 -11.59 14.71 -4.01
C LEU A 103 -10.86 15.12 -2.72
N ARG A 104 -9.90 14.31 -2.31
CA ARG A 104 -8.99 14.59 -1.19
C ARG A 104 -7.58 14.80 -1.71
N HIS A 105 -7.02 15.97 -1.43
CA HIS A 105 -5.64 16.29 -1.81
C HIS A 105 -4.97 17.08 -0.69
N GLY A 106 -4.02 16.41 -0.01
CA GLY A 106 -3.27 17.00 1.10
C GLY A 106 -4.12 17.28 2.36
N LYS A 107 -5.28 16.66 2.49
CA LYS A 107 -6.15 16.77 3.67
C LYS A 107 -6.04 15.49 4.51
N THR A 108 -6.17 15.65 5.82
CA THR A 108 -6.26 14.51 6.74
C THR A 108 -7.72 14.07 6.92
N SER A 109 -7.90 12.80 7.22
CA SER A 109 -9.17 12.23 7.68
C SER A 109 -8.90 11.30 8.86
N PRO A 110 -9.82 11.20 9.82
CA PRO A 110 -9.73 10.22 10.88
C PRO A 110 -9.99 8.82 10.29
N ILE A 111 -9.08 7.89 10.58
CA ILE A 111 -9.08 6.52 10.10
C ILE A 111 -9.36 5.58 11.27
N LYS A 112 -10.45 4.83 11.17
CA LYS A 112 -10.78 3.73 12.07
C LYS A 112 -10.24 2.42 11.51
N HIS A 113 -9.70 1.54 12.35
CA HIS A 113 -9.04 0.31 11.92
C HIS A 113 -9.30 -0.87 12.86
N ASP A 114 -8.90 -2.09 12.45
CA ASP A 114 -9.12 -3.34 13.19
C ASP A 114 -8.11 -3.62 14.31
N GLY A 115 -7.06 -2.82 14.43
CA GLY A 115 -5.99 -2.97 15.44
C GLY A 115 -5.04 -4.14 15.19
N LYS A 116 -5.07 -4.77 14.00
CA LYS A 116 -4.26 -5.96 13.67
C LYS A 116 -3.25 -5.65 12.55
N GLY A 117 -2.28 -6.57 12.36
CA GLY A 117 -1.26 -6.42 11.33
C GLY A 117 -0.51 -5.09 11.49
N ILE A 118 -0.45 -4.30 10.42
CA ILE A 118 0.22 -3.00 10.44
C ILE A 118 -0.42 -1.98 11.40
N PHE A 119 -1.66 -2.20 11.84
CA PHE A 119 -2.36 -1.32 12.79
C PHE A 119 -2.16 -1.69 14.26
N ARG A 120 -1.31 -2.68 14.55
CA ARG A 120 -1.01 -3.10 15.94
C ARG A 120 -0.42 -1.94 16.75
N SER A 121 -1.03 -1.69 17.93
CA SER A 121 -0.62 -0.62 18.83
C SER A 121 -0.69 0.81 18.25
N ILE A 122 -1.53 1.02 17.26
CA ILE A 122 -1.86 2.34 16.72
C ILE A 122 -3.11 2.87 17.41
N GLN A 123 -3.12 4.17 17.71
CA GLN A 123 -4.32 4.84 18.25
C GLN A 123 -5.50 4.69 17.27
N ASN A 124 -6.69 4.46 17.77
CA ASN A 124 -7.87 4.23 16.96
C ASN A 124 -9.05 5.12 17.38
N PRO A 125 -9.53 6.09 16.59
CA PRO A 125 -9.01 6.45 15.27
C PRO A 125 -7.71 7.27 15.33
N PHE A 126 -7.00 7.39 14.18
CA PHE A 126 -5.89 8.31 13.98
C PHE A 126 -6.08 9.12 12.70
N ASP A 127 -5.42 10.29 12.61
CA ASP A 127 -5.48 11.12 11.42
C ASP A 127 -4.41 10.69 10.40
N ALA A 128 -4.82 10.52 9.14
CA ALA A 128 -3.93 10.20 8.03
C ALA A 128 -4.15 11.10 6.81
N THR A 129 -3.08 11.39 6.12
CA THR A 129 -3.08 12.21 4.90
C THR A 129 -3.60 11.43 3.70
N ARG A 130 -4.45 12.09 2.92
CA ARG A 130 -5.06 11.55 1.70
C ARG A 130 -4.71 12.42 0.50
N TYR A 131 -4.27 11.76 -0.61
CA TYR A 131 -3.94 12.40 -1.89
C TYR A 131 -4.61 11.70 -3.07
N HIS A 132 -5.76 11.06 -2.86
CA HIS A 132 -6.38 10.22 -3.88
C HIS A 132 -7.74 10.75 -4.36
N SER A 133 -8.03 10.50 -5.63
CA SER A 133 -9.33 10.69 -6.27
C SER A 133 -10.03 9.37 -6.60
N LEU A 134 -9.34 8.24 -6.41
CA LEU A 134 -9.83 6.90 -6.64
C LEU A 134 -9.81 6.10 -5.34
N VAL A 135 -10.76 5.19 -5.19
CA VAL A 135 -10.92 4.30 -4.02
C VAL A 135 -11.38 2.91 -4.45
N ALA A 136 -11.13 1.92 -3.60
CA ALA A 136 -11.69 0.59 -3.76
C ALA A 136 -13.22 0.61 -3.58
N GLU A 137 -13.94 0.02 -4.52
CA GLU A 137 -15.39 -0.09 -4.44
C GLU A 137 -15.79 -1.24 -3.51
N ARG A 138 -16.51 -0.90 -2.43
CA ARG A 138 -16.90 -1.87 -1.40
C ARG A 138 -17.70 -3.04 -1.94
N ARG A 139 -18.64 -2.80 -2.87
CA ARG A 139 -19.53 -3.83 -3.42
C ARG A 139 -18.82 -4.87 -4.29
N SER A 140 -17.65 -4.52 -4.80
CA SER A 140 -16.84 -5.40 -5.65
C SER A 140 -15.59 -5.93 -4.94
N LEU A 141 -15.46 -5.67 -3.61
CA LEU A 141 -14.31 -6.15 -2.88
C LEU A 141 -14.33 -7.68 -2.84
N PRO A 142 -13.25 -8.35 -3.31
CA PRO A 142 -13.20 -9.80 -3.34
C PRO A 142 -13.23 -10.42 -1.94
N ASP A 143 -13.85 -11.58 -1.78
CA ASP A 143 -13.96 -12.28 -0.49
C ASP A 143 -12.62 -12.65 0.14
N VAL A 144 -11.56 -12.78 -0.66
CA VAL A 144 -10.20 -13.04 -0.18
C VAL A 144 -9.56 -11.85 0.53
N LEU A 145 -10.15 -10.65 0.40
CA LEU A 145 -9.69 -9.43 1.07
C LEU A 145 -10.63 -9.05 2.23
N THR A 146 -10.04 -8.68 3.36
CA THR A 146 -10.74 -8.12 4.51
C THR A 146 -10.48 -6.61 4.56
N ILE A 147 -11.52 -5.81 4.81
CA ILE A 147 -11.36 -4.39 5.12
C ILE A 147 -10.77 -4.27 6.52
N THR A 148 -9.64 -3.60 6.63
CA THR A 148 -8.91 -3.42 7.88
C THR A 148 -8.96 -1.99 8.41
N ALA A 149 -9.26 -1.02 7.53
CA ALA A 149 -9.43 0.38 7.90
C ALA A 149 -10.42 1.11 7.00
N GLU A 150 -11.07 2.12 7.56
CA GLU A 150 -12.06 2.97 6.89
C GLU A 150 -11.92 4.42 7.35
N SER A 151 -12.24 5.36 6.47
CA SER A 151 -12.38 6.76 6.87
C SER A 151 -13.67 6.95 7.67
N VAL A 152 -13.59 7.68 8.78
CA VAL A 152 -14.76 7.92 9.66
C VAL A 152 -15.79 8.84 8.98
N ASP A 153 -15.31 9.80 8.21
CA ASP A 153 -16.11 10.84 7.57
C ASP A 153 -16.91 10.34 6.35
N GLU A 154 -16.35 9.42 5.55
CA GLU A 154 -16.94 9.02 4.26
C GLU A 154 -17.14 7.51 4.14
N HIS A 155 -16.67 6.74 5.11
CA HIS A 155 -16.73 5.26 5.11
C HIS A 155 -16.06 4.64 3.87
N GLU A 156 -15.06 5.32 3.31
CA GLU A 156 -14.25 4.78 2.22
C GLU A 156 -13.25 3.76 2.77
N ILE A 157 -12.93 2.76 1.97
CA ILE A 157 -11.95 1.73 2.32
C ILE A 157 -10.56 2.37 2.37
N MET A 158 -9.94 2.35 3.54
CA MET A 158 -8.61 2.90 3.79
C MET A 158 -7.56 1.84 4.08
N GLY A 159 -7.96 0.58 4.25
CA GLY A 159 -7.04 -0.53 4.41
C GLY A 159 -7.67 -1.86 4.02
N VAL A 160 -6.87 -2.74 3.45
CA VAL A 160 -7.22 -4.14 3.17
C VAL A 160 -6.10 -5.07 3.59
N ARG A 161 -6.48 -6.31 3.90
CA ARG A 161 -5.55 -7.42 4.15
C ARG A 161 -6.08 -8.67 3.47
N HIS A 162 -5.19 -9.42 2.81
CA HIS A 162 -5.53 -10.73 2.31
C HIS A 162 -5.71 -11.70 3.47
N ARG A 163 -6.69 -12.62 3.36
CA ARG A 163 -7.04 -13.53 4.47
C ARG A 163 -5.99 -14.59 4.75
N GLU A 164 -5.25 -15.00 3.73
CA GLU A 164 -4.30 -16.12 3.78
C GLU A 164 -2.87 -15.68 3.43
N LEU A 165 -2.73 -14.74 2.46
CA LEU A 165 -1.42 -14.30 2.00
C LEU A 165 -0.89 -13.13 2.83
N PRO A 166 0.43 -12.97 2.96
CA PRO A 166 1.04 -11.85 3.69
C PRO A 166 0.99 -10.55 2.87
N ILE A 167 -0.23 -10.13 2.50
CA ILE A 167 -0.47 -8.95 1.68
C ILE A 167 -1.39 -7.99 2.43
N GLU A 168 -0.93 -6.75 2.61
CA GLU A 168 -1.71 -5.66 3.18
C GLU A 168 -1.63 -4.42 2.29
N GLY A 169 -2.61 -3.54 2.40
CA GLY A 169 -2.60 -2.28 1.68
C GLY A 169 -3.30 -1.18 2.44
N VAL A 170 -2.79 0.06 2.32
CA VAL A 170 -3.38 1.28 2.87
C VAL A 170 -3.59 2.33 1.79
N GLN A 171 -4.76 2.97 1.79
CA GLN A 171 -5.10 4.00 0.82
C GLN A 171 -4.48 5.36 1.15
N PHE A 172 -4.25 5.64 2.42
CA PHE A 172 -3.60 6.84 2.92
C PHE A 172 -2.07 6.75 2.79
N HIS A 173 -1.37 7.85 3.10
CA HIS A 173 0.07 8.00 2.95
C HIS A 173 0.78 7.93 4.32
N PRO A 174 1.36 6.77 4.72
CA PRO A 174 2.10 6.64 5.98
C PRO A 174 3.40 7.46 5.99
N GLU A 175 3.97 7.75 4.82
CA GLU A 175 5.19 8.54 4.66
C GLU A 175 4.97 10.05 4.81
N SER A 176 3.73 10.48 4.91
CA SER A 176 3.40 11.90 5.10
C SER A 176 3.60 12.32 6.55
N ILE A 177 4.23 13.48 6.77
CA ILE A 177 4.45 14.07 8.09
C ILE A 177 3.14 14.30 8.88
N LEU A 178 2.02 14.48 8.19
CA LEU A 178 0.71 14.66 8.81
C LEU A 178 0.03 13.33 9.18
N THR A 179 0.64 12.19 8.87
CA THR A 179 0.22 10.87 9.34
C THR A 179 1.07 10.50 10.55
N ALA A 180 0.67 10.98 11.73
CA ALA A 180 1.47 10.86 12.95
C ALA A 180 1.97 9.43 13.25
N PRO A 181 1.18 8.34 13.10
CA PRO A 181 1.66 6.98 13.34
C PRO A 181 2.40 6.36 12.15
N GLY A 182 2.78 7.13 11.12
CA GLY A 182 3.33 6.62 9.87
C GLY A 182 4.56 5.74 10.04
N HIS A 183 5.54 6.16 10.85
CA HIS A 183 6.71 5.35 11.18
C HIS A 183 6.32 4.02 11.82
N ARG A 184 5.38 4.03 12.78
CA ARG A 184 4.95 2.82 13.49
C ARG A 184 4.21 1.85 12.57
N LEU A 185 3.44 2.36 11.61
CA LEU A 185 2.77 1.53 10.59
C LEU A 185 3.80 0.78 9.71
N ILE A 186 4.84 1.48 9.27
CA ILE A 186 5.93 0.87 8.50
C ILE A 186 6.72 -0.12 9.35
N GLU A 187 7.05 0.22 10.61
CA GLU A 187 7.69 -0.72 11.55
C GLU A 187 6.89 -2.02 11.70
N ASN A 188 5.58 -1.90 11.96
CA ASN A 188 4.71 -3.06 12.11
C ASN A 188 4.73 -3.97 10.88
N PHE A 189 4.79 -3.39 9.68
CA PHE A 189 4.96 -4.17 8.44
C PHE A 189 6.33 -4.86 8.37
N LEU A 190 7.39 -4.18 8.77
CA LEU A 190 8.74 -4.74 8.73
C LEU A 190 8.95 -5.85 9.77
N GLU A 191 8.25 -5.81 10.90
CA GLU A 191 8.32 -6.80 11.98
C GLU A 191 7.40 -8.03 11.77
N ALA A 192 6.46 -7.98 10.81
CA ALA A 192 5.45 -9.02 10.58
C ALA A 192 6.02 -10.32 9.99
#